data_f649911ec84a5243296fec609861518c
#
_entry.id   f649911ec84a5243296fec609861518c
#
_cell.length_a   1.000
_cell.length_b   1.000
_cell.length_c   1.000
_cell.angle_alpha   90.00
_cell.angle_beta   90.00
_cell.angle_gamma   90.00
#
_symmetry.space_group_name_H-M   'P 1'
#
loop_
_entity.id
_entity.type
_entity.pdbx_description
1 polymer ?
#
loop_
_entity_poly.entity_id
_entity_poly.type
_entity_poly.pdbx_seq_one_letter_code
_entity_poly.pdbx_strand_id
1 'polypeptide(L)'
;LYLVSSTTKVLTEFDALAAELARPEFRYVVPDFRLNHDPRLFGLPQPQKDKVELLCNECCWVGCTDRRRCYEAVSRTNLGEDGPELVCRAPGAGAGYRFSKAMQSPAYIGPEQVREVYLPGGFTQFKLEGRGLGSALVLEFLLHYLTKPEYQLRVREEIYLDNMLDLF
;
A
#
# COMPACT_ATOMS: atom_id res chain seq x y z
N LEU A 1 -10.27 -13.98 -16.15
CA LEU A 1 -10.62 -12.90 -15.22
C LEU A 1 -10.11 -13.27 -13.84
N TYR A 2 -9.33 -12.38 -13.19
CA TYR A 2 -8.83 -12.61 -11.84
C TYR A 2 -9.60 -11.76 -10.84
N LEU A 3 -9.90 -12.34 -9.67
CA LEU A 3 -10.43 -11.61 -8.54
C LEU A 3 -9.30 -11.21 -7.58
N VAL A 4 -9.40 -10.02 -7.04
CA VAL A 4 -8.50 -9.52 -5.98
C VAL A 4 -9.35 -9.19 -4.76
N SER A 5 -9.00 -9.78 -3.61
CA SER A 5 -9.56 -9.35 -2.34
C SER A 5 -8.83 -8.08 -1.91
N SER A 6 -9.48 -6.95 -2.15
CA SER A 6 -8.89 -5.62 -1.98
C SER A 6 -8.70 -5.23 -0.52
N THR A 7 -7.82 -4.28 -0.26
CA THR A 7 -7.61 -3.61 1.04
C THR A 7 -8.92 -3.02 1.63
N THR A 8 -9.93 -2.76 0.79
CA THR A 8 -11.24 -2.27 1.23
C THR A 8 -12.02 -3.25 2.11
N LYS A 9 -11.65 -4.54 2.09
CA LYS A 9 -12.22 -5.54 3.02
C LYS A 9 -11.77 -5.36 4.45
N VAL A 10 -10.64 -4.65 4.68
CA VAL A 10 -10.10 -4.36 6.00
C VAL A 10 -9.93 -5.63 6.83
N LEU A 11 -9.12 -6.57 6.31
CA LEU A 11 -8.81 -7.85 6.98
C LEU A 11 -7.78 -7.60 8.09
N THR A 12 -8.24 -7.20 9.26
CA THR A 12 -7.38 -6.85 10.41
C THR A 12 -6.90 -8.03 11.23
N GLU A 13 -7.62 -9.15 11.13
CA GLU A 13 -7.32 -10.36 11.90
C GLU A 13 -6.66 -11.39 11.00
N PHE A 14 -5.60 -12.02 11.51
CA PHE A 14 -4.84 -13.02 10.75
C PHE A 14 -5.72 -14.21 10.32
N ASP A 15 -6.64 -14.67 11.17
CA ASP A 15 -7.52 -15.78 10.85
C ASP A 15 -8.48 -15.44 9.70
N ALA A 16 -8.97 -14.20 9.66
CA ALA A 16 -9.78 -13.70 8.53
C ALA A 16 -8.95 -13.63 7.23
N LEU A 17 -7.69 -13.21 7.32
CA LEU A 17 -6.77 -13.22 6.20
C LEU A 17 -6.50 -14.66 5.72
N ALA A 18 -6.22 -15.60 6.62
CA ALA A 18 -5.97 -17.00 6.30
C ALA A 18 -7.18 -17.66 5.62
N ALA A 19 -8.38 -17.38 6.10
CA ALA A 19 -9.62 -17.84 5.48
C ALA A 19 -9.80 -17.29 4.05
N GLU A 20 -9.47 -16.02 3.84
CA GLU A 20 -9.55 -15.38 2.52
C GLU A 20 -8.50 -15.93 1.55
N LEU A 21 -7.27 -16.19 2.03
CA LEU A 21 -6.19 -16.80 1.25
C LEU A 21 -6.51 -18.24 0.79
N ALA A 22 -7.32 -18.97 1.58
CA ALA A 22 -7.75 -20.32 1.24
C ALA A 22 -8.75 -20.36 0.09
N ARG A 23 -9.40 -19.25 -0.24
CA ARG A 23 -10.41 -19.17 -1.31
C ARG A 23 -9.73 -19.24 -2.68
N PRO A 24 -10.14 -20.17 -3.55
CA PRO A 24 -9.45 -20.40 -4.83
C PRO A 24 -9.72 -19.30 -5.86
N GLU A 25 -10.83 -18.56 -5.75
CA GLU A 25 -11.21 -17.52 -6.68
C GLU A 25 -10.34 -16.26 -6.63
N PHE A 26 -9.63 -16.03 -5.51
CA PHE A 26 -8.75 -14.88 -5.40
C PHE A 26 -7.34 -15.20 -5.92
N ARG A 27 -6.89 -14.38 -6.86
CA ARG A 27 -5.49 -14.38 -7.32
C ARG A 27 -4.59 -13.67 -6.31
N TYR A 28 -5.07 -12.54 -5.77
CA TYR A 28 -4.38 -11.77 -4.73
C TYR A 28 -5.33 -11.42 -3.60
N VAL A 29 -4.77 -11.34 -2.40
CA VAL A 29 -5.45 -10.92 -1.18
C VAL A 29 -4.60 -9.85 -0.51
N VAL A 30 -5.18 -8.67 -0.31
CA VAL A 30 -4.51 -7.55 0.37
C VAL A 30 -4.91 -7.57 1.84
N PRO A 31 -4.01 -7.93 2.77
CA PRO A 31 -4.26 -7.80 4.19
C PRO A 31 -4.44 -6.33 4.56
N ASP A 32 -5.06 -6.06 5.71
CA ASP A 32 -4.95 -4.73 6.28
C ASP A 32 -3.48 -4.44 6.62
N PHE A 33 -3.02 -3.22 6.34
CA PHE A 33 -1.61 -2.83 6.52
C PHE A 33 -1.09 -3.05 7.95
N ARG A 34 -1.96 -3.09 8.95
CA ARG A 34 -1.61 -3.41 10.34
C ARG A 34 -1.05 -4.82 10.52
N LEU A 35 -1.32 -5.72 9.58
CA LEU A 35 -0.75 -7.07 9.57
C LEU A 35 0.61 -7.16 8.88
N ASN A 36 1.12 -6.08 8.28
CA ASN A 36 2.35 -6.12 7.48
C ASN A 36 3.53 -6.79 8.20
N HIS A 37 3.67 -6.57 9.50
CA HIS A 37 4.76 -7.13 10.30
C HIS A 37 4.33 -8.29 11.21
N ASP A 38 3.15 -8.88 10.96
CA ASP A 38 2.71 -10.04 11.73
C ASP A 38 3.60 -11.26 11.42
N PRO A 39 4.29 -11.84 12.42
CA PRO A 39 5.22 -12.96 12.19
C PRO A 39 4.54 -14.20 11.62
N ARG A 40 3.23 -14.36 11.83
CA ARG A 40 2.44 -15.49 11.30
C ARG A 40 2.39 -15.49 9.77
N LEU A 41 2.57 -14.33 9.12
CA LEU A 41 2.69 -14.24 7.66
C LEU A 41 3.84 -15.11 7.13
N PHE A 42 4.97 -15.11 7.82
CA PHE A 42 6.16 -15.88 7.40
C PHE A 42 5.97 -17.38 7.58
N GLY A 43 5.02 -17.81 8.41
CA GLY A 43 4.61 -19.21 8.61
C GLY A 43 3.63 -19.74 7.55
N LEU A 44 3.10 -18.87 6.67
CA LEU A 44 2.19 -19.30 5.61
C LEU A 44 2.90 -20.22 4.61
N PRO A 45 2.21 -21.23 4.04
CA PRO A 45 2.75 -22.02 2.95
C PRO A 45 2.95 -21.17 1.69
N GLN A 46 3.95 -21.49 0.86
CA GLN A 46 4.32 -20.69 -0.31
C GLN A 46 3.13 -20.36 -1.23
N PRO A 47 2.20 -21.28 -1.55
CA PRO A 47 1.05 -20.94 -2.41
C PRO A 47 0.15 -19.85 -1.83
N GLN A 48 0.12 -19.67 -0.50
CA GLN A 48 -0.61 -18.58 0.14
C GLN A 48 0.22 -17.28 0.15
N LYS A 49 1.53 -17.35 0.40
CA LYS A 49 2.44 -16.19 0.29
C LYS A 49 2.38 -15.55 -1.11
N ASP A 50 2.30 -16.37 -2.16
CA ASP A 50 2.20 -15.92 -3.55
C ASP A 50 0.91 -15.12 -3.83
N LYS A 51 -0.11 -15.28 -2.99
CA LYS A 51 -1.35 -14.52 -3.07
C LYS A 51 -1.34 -13.24 -2.22
N VAL A 52 -0.48 -13.13 -1.21
CA VAL A 52 -0.44 -11.96 -0.33
C VAL A 52 0.13 -10.76 -1.07
N GLU A 53 -0.67 -9.70 -1.22
CA GLU A 53 -0.23 -8.41 -1.75
C GLU A 53 -0.10 -7.40 -0.60
N LEU A 54 1.13 -7.09 -0.19
CA LEU A 54 1.44 -6.24 0.95
C LEU A 54 1.37 -4.76 0.57
N LEU A 55 0.57 -3.97 1.28
CA LEU A 55 0.47 -2.53 1.09
C LEU A 55 1.59 -1.81 1.86
N CYS A 56 2.62 -1.33 1.14
CA CYS A 56 3.87 -0.89 1.74
C CYS A 56 3.82 0.50 2.37
N ASN A 57 3.10 1.44 1.75
CA ASN A 57 3.20 2.88 2.06
C ASN A 57 1.87 3.51 2.53
N GLU A 58 1.03 2.75 3.21
CA GLU A 58 -0.22 3.28 3.77
C GLU A 58 0.05 4.36 4.82
N CYS A 59 -0.58 5.51 4.67
CA CYS A 59 -0.46 6.61 5.62
C CYS A 59 -1.62 6.72 6.61
N CYS A 60 -2.59 5.83 6.53
CA CYS A 60 -3.70 5.79 7.46
C CYS A 60 -3.22 5.52 8.89
N TRP A 61 -3.88 6.12 9.86
CA TRP A 61 -3.53 5.91 11.26
C TRP A 61 -3.80 4.46 11.68
N VAL A 62 -2.81 3.81 12.28
CA VAL A 62 -2.91 2.40 12.73
C VAL A 62 -4.03 2.18 13.76
N GLY A 63 -4.34 3.19 14.58
CA GLY A 63 -5.45 3.16 15.55
C GLY A 63 -6.84 3.46 14.97
N CYS A 64 -6.98 3.59 13.65
CA CYS A 64 -8.26 3.92 13.02
C CYS A 64 -9.24 2.74 13.10
N THR A 65 -10.42 2.96 13.71
CA THR A 65 -11.52 2.00 13.79
C THR A 65 -12.55 2.16 12.65
N ASP A 66 -12.51 3.29 11.93
CA ASP A 66 -13.50 3.66 10.93
C ASP A 66 -13.08 3.36 9.48
N ARG A 67 -11.98 2.64 9.28
CA ARG A 67 -11.39 2.42 7.95
C ARG A 67 -12.38 1.81 6.95
N ARG A 68 -13.18 0.83 7.35
CA ARG A 68 -14.20 0.22 6.48
C ARG A 68 -15.23 1.25 6.03
N ARG A 69 -15.77 2.04 6.97
CA ARG A 69 -16.73 3.13 6.66
C ARG A 69 -16.11 4.18 5.74
N CYS A 70 -14.82 4.48 5.94
CA CYS A 70 -14.08 5.39 5.06
C CYS A 70 -14.05 4.89 3.62
N TYR A 71 -13.71 3.61 3.39
CA TYR A 71 -13.73 3.03 2.05
C TYR A 71 -15.13 2.98 1.44
N GLU A 72 -16.16 2.66 2.23
CA GLU A 72 -17.55 2.67 1.78
C GLU A 72 -17.98 4.08 1.35
N ALA A 73 -17.65 5.11 2.13
CA ALA A 73 -17.95 6.50 1.78
C ALA A 73 -17.25 6.93 0.49
N VAL A 74 -15.94 6.69 0.37
CA VAL A 74 -15.17 7.00 -0.85
C VAL A 74 -15.71 6.24 -2.05
N SER A 75 -16.08 4.97 -1.88
CA SER A 75 -16.65 4.16 -2.97
C SER A 75 -17.97 4.73 -3.47
N ARG A 76 -18.87 5.13 -2.57
CA ARG A 76 -20.14 5.78 -2.92
C ARG A 76 -19.94 7.11 -3.65
N THR A 77 -19.05 7.96 -3.14
CA THR A 77 -18.68 9.21 -3.81
C THR A 77 -18.17 8.96 -5.23
N ASN A 78 -17.33 7.94 -5.42
CA ASN A 78 -16.82 7.59 -6.75
C ASN A 78 -17.91 7.06 -7.70
N LEU A 79 -19.01 6.55 -7.18
CA LEU A 79 -20.19 6.13 -7.94
C LEU A 79 -21.19 7.28 -8.19
N GLY A 80 -20.91 8.49 -7.68
CA GLY A 80 -21.81 9.63 -7.77
C GLY A 80 -23.02 9.54 -6.84
N GLU A 81 -22.95 8.70 -5.81
CA GLU A 81 -24.00 8.57 -4.82
C GLU A 81 -23.86 9.63 -3.72
N ASP A 82 -24.95 10.27 -3.36
CA ASP A 82 -25.00 11.15 -2.19
C ASP A 82 -24.90 10.33 -0.92
N GLY A 83 -24.01 10.74 -0.02
CA GLY A 83 -23.81 10.08 1.27
C GLY A 83 -23.31 11.05 2.33
N PRO A 84 -23.37 10.67 3.62
CA PRO A 84 -22.82 11.51 4.66
C PRO A 84 -21.32 11.68 4.46
N GLU A 85 -20.87 12.92 4.52
CA GLU A 85 -19.44 13.23 4.48
C GLU A 85 -18.74 12.57 5.67
N LEU A 86 -17.75 11.74 5.38
CA LEU A 86 -16.94 11.09 6.40
C LEU A 86 -15.72 11.96 6.74
N VAL A 87 -15.77 12.60 7.89
CA VAL A 87 -14.63 13.36 8.41
C VAL A 87 -13.64 12.42 9.08
N CYS A 88 -12.43 12.35 8.55
CA CYS A 88 -11.35 11.56 9.14
C CYS A 88 -10.92 12.17 10.48
N ARG A 89 -10.90 11.35 11.54
CA ARG A 89 -10.51 11.76 12.90
C ARG A 89 -9.05 11.41 13.24
N ALA A 90 -8.29 10.90 12.28
CA ALA A 90 -6.89 10.58 12.50
C ALA A 90 -6.06 11.83 12.81
N PRO A 91 -5.02 11.72 13.66
CA PRO A 91 -4.09 12.82 13.89
C PRO A 91 -3.50 13.32 12.56
N GLY A 92 -3.62 14.63 12.30
CA GLY A 92 -3.12 15.26 11.08
C GLY A 92 -3.89 14.89 9.80
N ALA A 93 -5.14 14.46 9.90
CA ALA A 93 -5.97 14.09 8.74
C ALA A 93 -6.12 15.21 7.70
N GLY A 94 -6.22 16.48 8.13
CA GLY A 94 -6.33 17.64 7.24
C GLY A 94 -5.11 17.91 6.37
N ALA A 95 -3.96 17.26 6.65
CA ALA A 95 -2.75 17.42 5.85
C ALA A 95 -2.72 16.54 4.57
N GLY A 96 -3.72 15.69 4.37
CA GLY A 96 -3.78 14.74 3.27
C GLY A 96 -2.71 13.65 3.33
N TYR A 97 -2.51 12.95 2.22
CA TYR A 97 -1.43 11.98 2.07
C TYR A 97 -0.07 12.68 2.01
N ARG A 98 0.87 12.16 2.78
CA ARG A 98 2.30 12.55 2.69
C ARG A 98 3.17 11.32 2.79
N PHE A 99 4.12 11.17 1.87
CA PHE A 99 5.03 10.02 1.87
C PHE A 99 5.86 9.95 3.15
N SER A 100 6.34 11.10 3.65
CA SER A 100 7.06 11.18 4.93
C SER A 100 6.23 10.67 6.12
N LYS A 101 4.90 10.85 6.09
CA LYS A 101 3.99 10.32 7.11
C LYS A 101 3.84 8.79 6.98
N ALA A 102 3.74 8.28 5.75
CA ALA A 102 3.71 6.85 5.51
C ALA A 102 4.99 6.16 6.01
N MET A 103 6.16 6.75 5.75
CA MET A 103 7.46 6.23 6.22
C MET A 103 7.59 6.19 7.76
N GLN A 104 6.82 6.99 8.49
CA GLN A 104 6.80 7.01 9.97
C GLN A 104 5.78 6.01 10.54
N SER A 105 4.95 5.39 9.71
CA SER A 105 3.98 4.39 10.15
C SER A 105 4.71 3.15 10.67
N PRO A 106 4.31 2.59 11.83
CA PRO A 106 4.86 1.31 12.31
C PRO A 106 4.53 0.14 11.36
N ALA A 107 3.59 0.30 10.45
CA ALA A 107 3.21 -0.69 9.45
C ALA A 107 3.89 -0.49 8.09
N TYR A 108 4.77 0.51 7.97
CA TYR A 108 5.49 0.80 6.74
C TYR A 108 6.46 -0.33 6.37
N ILE A 109 6.47 -0.70 5.09
CA ILE A 109 7.45 -1.63 4.52
C ILE A 109 8.35 -0.84 3.58
N GLY A 110 9.59 -0.58 4.00
CA GLY A 110 10.57 0.14 3.19
C GLY A 110 11.30 -0.77 2.19
N PRO A 111 12.03 -0.18 1.21
CA PRO A 111 12.73 -0.93 0.18
C PRO A 111 13.78 -1.90 0.74
N GLU A 112 14.42 -1.59 1.84
CA GLU A 112 15.36 -2.49 2.52
C GLU A 112 14.63 -3.71 3.09
N GLN A 113 13.50 -3.50 3.78
CA GLN A 113 12.70 -4.59 4.29
C GLN A 113 12.15 -5.47 3.16
N VAL A 114 11.74 -4.87 2.03
CA VAL A 114 11.34 -5.65 0.84
C VAL A 114 12.48 -6.57 0.43
N ARG A 115 13.70 -6.06 0.26
CA ARG A 115 14.85 -6.85 -0.24
C ARG A 115 15.38 -7.85 0.76
N GLU A 116 15.44 -7.50 2.04
CA GLU A 116 16.17 -8.26 3.05
C GLU A 116 15.29 -9.19 3.88
N VAL A 117 13.97 -8.90 3.93
CA VAL A 117 13.04 -9.64 4.78
C VAL A 117 11.95 -10.31 3.95
N TYR A 118 11.19 -9.54 3.17
CA TYR A 118 9.99 -10.07 2.53
C TYR A 118 10.28 -10.92 1.30
N LEU A 119 11.19 -10.50 0.41
CA LEU A 119 11.59 -11.31 -0.74
C LEU A 119 12.24 -12.64 -0.30
N PRO A 120 13.22 -12.65 0.62
CA PRO A 120 13.76 -13.91 1.16
C PRO A 120 12.70 -14.72 1.93
N GLY A 121 11.71 -14.05 2.53
CA GLY A 121 10.57 -14.67 3.21
C GLY A 121 9.54 -15.30 2.26
N GLY A 122 9.72 -15.18 0.94
CA GLY A 122 8.88 -15.78 -0.09
C GLY A 122 7.72 -14.92 -0.57
N PHE A 123 7.67 -13.62 -0.22
CA PHE A 123 6.66 -12.67 -0.73
C PHE A 123 7.14 -12.02 -2.01
N THR A 124 6.24 -11.86 -2.99
CA THR A 124 6.59 -11.30 -4.31
C THR A 124 5.65 -10.19 -4.77
N GLN A 125 4.57 -9.92 -4.01
CA GLN A 125 3.57 -8.93 -4.40
C GLN A 125 3.55 -7.77 -3.41
N PHE A 126 3.86 -6.58 -3.91
CA PHE A 126 3.93 -5.35 -3.12
C PHE A 126 3.10 -4.26 -3.80
N LYS A 127 2.25 -3.62 -3.01
CA LYS A 127 1.35 -2.57 -3.45
C LYS A 127 1.80 -1.22 -2.93
N LEU A 128 1.82 -0.24 -3.81
CA LEU A 128 2.01 1.16 -3.46
C LEU A 128 0.69 1.91 -3.58
N GLU A 129 0.35 2.66 -2.54
CA GLU A 129 -0.75 3.60 -2.55
C GLU A 129 -0.32 4.92 -3.19
N GLY A 130 -1.28 5.72 -3.65
CA GLY A 130 -1.02 7.10 -4.08
C GLY A 130 -1.14 7.35 -5.58
N ARG A 131 -1.64 6.40 -6.35
CA ARG A 131 -1.84 6.57 -7.82
C ARG A 131 -2.64 7.81 -8.21
N GLY A 132 -3.58 8.23 -7.36
CA GLY A 132 -4.43 9.42 -7.60
C GLY A 132 -3.80 10.74 -7.14
N LEU A 133 -2.58 10.73 -6.59
CA LEU A 133 -1.93 11.91 -6.01
C LEU A 133 -1.05 12.70 -7.00
N GLY A 134 -1.09 12.31 -8.27
CA GLY A 134 -0.33 12.96 -9.35
C GLY A 134 0.98 12.24 -9.70
N SER A 135 1.45 12.49 -10.92
CA SER A 135 2.62 11.82 -11.50
C SER A 135 3.91 12.04 -10.73
N ALA A 136 4.12 13.25 -10.21
CA ALA A 136 5.32 13.59 -9.45
C ALA A 136 5.48 12.71 -8.20
N LEU A 137 4.39 12.48 -7.45
CA LEU A 137 4.46 11.64 -6.25
C LEU A 137 4.59 10.15 -6.60
N VAL A 138 3.94 9.69 -7.67
CA VAL A 138 4.12 8.33 -8.19
C VAL A 138 5.58 8.10 -8.58
N LEU A 139 6.21 9.07 -9.25
CA LEU A 139 7.63 9.01 -9.58
C LEU A 139 8.52 8.91 -8.34
N GLU A 140 8.25 9.71 -7.30
CA GLU A 140 8.99 9.63 -6.03
C GLU A 140 8.87 8.23 -5.38
N PHE A 141 7.70 7.57 -5.46
CA PHE A 141 7.56 6.19 -4.98
C PHE A 141 8.41 5.22 -5.79
N LEU A 142 8.40 5.35 -7.11
CA LEU A 142 9.19 4.49 -7.99
C LEU A 142 10.69 4.68 -7.72
N LEU A 143 11.16 5.91 -7.59
CA LEU A 143 12.53 6.22 -7.22
C LEU A 143 12.90 5.59 -5.87
N HIS A 144 12.03 5.73 -4.86
CA HIS A 144 12.28 5.21 -3.53
C HIS A 144 12.38 3.68 -3.49
N TYR A 145 11.46 2.97 -4.17
CA TYR A 145 11.38 1.50 -4.10
C TYR A 145 12.23 0.78 -5.14
N LEU A 146 12.44 1.36 -6.32
CA LEU A 146 13.06 0.66 -7.46
C LEU A 146 14.48 1.14 -7.76
N THR A 147 14.90 2.30 -7.23
CA THR A 147 16.25 2.83 -7.46
C THR A 147 17.11 2.62 -6.22
N LYS A 148 18.34 2.13 -6.42
CA LYS A 148 19.30 2.01 -5.32
C LYS A 148 19.59 3.39 -4.71
N PRO A 149 19.75 3.51 -3.38
CA PRO A 149 19.91 4.80 -2.70
C PRO A 149 21.00 5.68 -3.31
N GLU A 150 22.14 5.10 -3.69
CA GLU A 150 23.28 5.81 -4.27
C GLU A 150 22.99 6.45 -5.63
N TYR A 151 21.96 6.00 -6.34
CA TYR A 151 21.57 6.53 -7.65
C TYR A 151 20.30 7.40 -7.63
N GLN A 152 19.59 7.47 -6.52
CA GLN A 152 18.31 8.18 -6.45
C GLN A 152 18.41 9.66 -6.83
N LEU A 153 19.45 10.35 -6.33
CA LEU A 153 19.65 11.76 -6.62
C LEU A 153 19.94 11.96 -8.11
N ARG A 154 20.87 11.17 -8.66
CA ARG A 154 21.26 11.26 -10.07
C ARG A 154 20.07 11.01 -11.01
N VAL A 155 19.28 9.94 -10.76
CA VAL A 155 18.12 9.62 -11.59
C VAL A 155 17.07 10.73 -11.50
N ARG A 156 16.86 11.31 -10.30
CA ARG A 156 15.93 12.44 -10.14
C ARG A 156 16.39 13.67 -10.93
N GLU A 157 17.68 13.99 -10.91
CA GLU A 157 18.25 15.10 -11.67
C GLU A 157 18.13 14.89 -13.17
N GLU A 158 18.41 13.69 -13.68
CA GLU A 158 18.24 13.33 -15.09
C GLU A 158 16.78 13.50 -15.52
N ILE A 159 15.81 12.96 -14.79
CA ILE A 159 14.38 13.11 -15.09
C ILE A 159 13.94 14.58 -15.04
N TYR A 160 14.45 15.35 -14.09
CA TYR A 160 14.15 16.78 -14.01
C TYR A 160 14.68 17.56 -15.23
N LEU A 161 15.90 17.28 -15.64
CA LEU A 161 16.51 17.87 -16.82
C LEU A 161 15.77 17.49 -18.10
N ASP A 162 15.41 16.23 -18.25
CA ASP A 162 14.66 15.76 -19.41
C ASP A 162 13.29 16.44 -19.53
N ASN A 163 12.59 16.60 -18.40
CA ASN A 163 11.33 17.36 -18.37
C ASN A 163 11.52 18.85 -18.68
N MET A 164 12.61 19.48 -18.19
CA MET A 164 12.91 20.88 -18.48
C MET A 164 13.25 21.12 -19.95
N LEU A 165 13.90 20.15 -20.57
CA LEU A 165 14.35 20.25 -21.97
C LEU A 165 13.30 19.73 -22.97
N ASP A 166 12.12 19.34 -22.49
CA ASP A 166 11.01 18.83 -23.32
C ASP A 166 11.42 17.61 -24.18
N LEU A 167 12.23 16.71 -23.58
CA LEU A 167 12.80 15.54 -24.29
C LEU A 167 11.88 14.31 -24.30
N PHE A 168 10.69 14.37 -23.68
CA PHE A 168 9.68 13.31 -23.67
C PHE A 168 8.31 13.81 -24.12
#